data_f4e232606ab6197f6e51a2d5372a4c99
#
_entry.id   f4e232606ab6197f6e51a2d5372a4c99
#
_cell.length_a   1.000
_cell.length_b   1.000
_cell.length_c   1.000
_cell.angle_alpha   90.00
_cell.angle_beta   90.00
_cell.angle_gamma   90.00
#
_symmetry.space_group_name_H-M   'P 1'
#
loop_
_entity.id
_entity.type
_entity.pdbx_description
1 polymer ?
#
loop_
_entity_poly.entity_id
_entity_poly.type
_entity_poly.pdbx_seq_one_letter_code
_entity_poly.pdbx_strand_id
1 'polypeptide(L)'
;MKASQLTLAVLLTAAFSSAYSVEVKGGDSSKGQLIQAAESDSLPFGAGAAGIKVSTGNGLSNSINLQAGPAQRIRTKYGNAPINGGNQNANVNGAANPRYLTPGDVNPVLGWFSSKKLGQVWYEKRANNTEVFSVRQMADPLLPIAPKFGGMTFAKVPTAATNVFFGEWAPRKGNSNQIANSTDLNMNDGNRTVWFVGENPTGNLENLKISEATYNVVGINKHTPGKNDFYTGQVKAEFGSKGVMSGSINRGNDKLSFDHAKINLQEGTFSSKNSANKEGIEGKFYGANAAAMAGYATRGNGKGDDVAFGGAKK
;
A
#
# COMPACT_ATOMS: atom_id res chain seq x y z
N MET A 1 -32.01 -32.02 -31.79
CA MET A 1 -32.30 -31.50 -30.46
C MET A 1 -31.41 -30.28 -30.26
N LYS A 2 -32.01 -29.08 -30.13
CA LYS A 2 -31.28 -27.78 -30.02
C LYS A 2 -30.86 -27.57 -28.60
N ALA A 3 -29.56 -27.37 -28.37
CA ALA A 3 -29.02 -26.97 -27.08
C ALA A 3 -29.37 -25.50 -26.84
N SER A 4 -30.16 -25.23 -25.83
CA SER A 4 -30.50 -23.86 -25.39
C SER A 4 -29.32 -23.27 -24.67
N GLN A 5 -28.85 -22.14 -25.19
CA GLN A 5 -27.86 -21.28 -24.54
C GLN A 5 -28.49 -20.67 -23.30
N LEU A 6 -28.01 -21.05 -22.13
CA LEU A 6 -28.33 -20.36 -20.88
C LEU A 6 -27.47 -19.10 -20.77
N THR A 7 -28.04 -17.98 -21.15
CA THR A 7 -27.45 -16.68 -20.94
C THR A 7 -27.65 -16.31 -19.46
N LEU A 8 -26.62 -16.45 -18.64
CA LEU A 8 -26.61 -16.01 -17.26
C LEU A 8 -26.44 -14.48 -17.22
N ALA A 9 -27.57 -13.77 -17.27
CA ALA A 9 -27.59 -12.33 -17.02
C ALA A 9 -27.43 -12.09 -15.51
N VAL A 10 -26.23 -11.69 -15.09
CA VAL A 10 -26.00 -11.16 -13.74
C VAL A 10 -26.53 -9.73 -13.73
N LEU A 11 -27.75 -9.55 -13.25
CA LEU A 11 -28.28 -8.21 -12.90
C LEU A 11 -27.52 -7.69 -11.68
N LEU A 12 -26.47 -6.89 -11.91
CA LEU A 12 -25.94 -5.99 -10.90
C LEU A 12 -26.90 -4.80 -10.80
N THR A 13 -27.73 -4.77 -9.79
CA THR A 13 -28.39 -3.52 -9.36
C THR A 13 -27.31 -2.65 -8.72
N ALA A 14 -26.72 -1.75 -9.50
CA ALA A 14 -25.91 -0.67 -9.00
C ALA A 14 -26.85 0.32 -8.30
N ALA A 15 -26.88 0.32 -6.98
CA ALA A 15 -27.36 1.44 -6.23
C ALA A 15 -26.40 2.61 -6.50
N PHE A 16 -26.80 3.54 -7.35
CA PHE A 16 -26.12 4.82 -7.52
C PHE A 16 -26.36 5.64 -6.26
N SER A 17 -25.52 5.44 -5.22
CA SER A 17 -25.26 6.49 -4.29
C SER A 17 -24.45 7.54 -5.07
N SER A 18 -24.91 8.77 -5.10
CA SER A 18 -24.11 9.92 -5.50
C SER A 18 -22.95 10.03 -4.49
N ALA A 19 -21.93 9.22 -4.69
CA ALA A 19 -20.70 9.32 -3.93
C ALA A 19 -20.05 10.64 -4.36
N TYR A 20 -19.88 11.55 -3.44
CA TYR A 20 -18.89 12.60 -3.59
C TYR A 20 -17.59 11.87 -3.97
N SER A 21 -17.07 12.15 -5.16
CA SER A 21 -15.81 11.56 -5.60
C SER A 21 -14.74 12.03 -4.63
N VAL A 22 -14.20 11.11 -3.86
CA VAL A 22 -13.10 11.39 -2.95
C VAL A 22 -11.88 11.62 -3.82
N GLU A 23 -11.27 12.79 -3.73
CA GLU A 23 -10.03 13.03 -4.48
C GLU A 23 -8.93 12.09 -3.96
N VAL A 24 -8.35 11.31 -4.86
CA VAL A 24 -7.27 10.37 -4.58
C VAL A 24 -6.00 10.84 -5.27
N LYS A 25 -4.92 10.97 -4.51
CA LYS A 25 -3.59 11.32 -5.02
C LYS A 25 -2.53 10.39 -4.44
N GLY A 26 -1.44 10.24 -5.17
CA GLY A 26 -0.30 9.45 -4.73
C GLY A 26 0.85 9.54 -5.72
N GLY A 27 1.84 8.69 -5.52
CA GLY A 27 3.01 8.58 -6.39
C GLY A 27 3.76 7.28 -6.16
N ASP A 28 4.67 6.99 -7.07
CA ASP A 28 5.49 5.78 -7.04
C ASP A 28 6.87 6.02 -7.66
N SER A 29 7.85 5.20 -7.28
CA SER A 29 9.23 5.33 -7.76
C SER A 29 9.43 4.85 -9.20
N SER A 30 8.42 4.18 -9.81
CA SER A 30 8.44 3.78 -11.23
C SER A 30 7.84 4.84 -12.16
N LYS A 31 7.31 5.94 -11.60
CA LYS A 31 6.62 7.01 -12.33
C LYS A 31 5.45 6.49 -13.18
N GLY A 32 4.65 5.63 -12.58
CA GLY A 32 3.44 5.06 -13.20
C GLY A 32 3.69 3.89 -14.17
N GLN A 33 4.92 3.41 -14.30
CA GLN A 33 5.22 2.31 -15.22
C GLN A 33 4.86 0.93 -14.65
N LEU A 34 5.11 0.71 -13.37
CA LEU A 34 4.92 -0.58 -12.70
C LEU A 34 3.80 -0.54 -11.65
N ILE A 35 3.67 0.57 -10.96
CA ILE A 35 2.61 0.89 -10.01
C ILE A 35 2.04 2.26 -10.38
N GLN A 36 0.75 2.44 -10.21
CA GLN A 36 0.09 3.73 -10.33
C GLN A 36 -0.93 3.92 -9.20
N ALA A 37 -0.77 4.97 -8.41
CA ALA A 37 -1.78 5.42 -7.47
C ALA A 37 -3.01 5.94 -8.26
N ALA A 38 -4.19 5.49 -7.90
CA ALA A 38 -5.43 5.85 -8.58
C ALA A 38 -6.63 5.70 -7.64
N GLU A 39 -7.74 6.30 -8.01
CA GLU A 39 -9.04 5.94 -7.44
C GLU A 39 -9.38 4.50 -7.83
N SER A 40 -9.96 3.74 -6.90
CA SER A 40 -10.30 2.34 -7.14
C SER A 40 -11.42 2.19 -8.15
N ASP A 41 -11.31 1.18 -9.00
CA ASP A 41 -12.35 0.82 -9.96
C ASP A 41 -13.54 0.12 -9.27
N SER A 42 -14.71 0.13 -9.92
CA SER A 42 -15.93 -0.46 -9.37
C SER A 42 -15.80 -1.96 -9.11
N LEU A 43 -15.05 -2.66 -9.93
CA LEU A 43 -14.81 -4.10 -9.80
C LEU A 43 -13.32 -4.38 -9.57
N PRO A 44 -13.01 -5.38 -8.72
CA PRO A 44 -13.95 -6.26 -7.99
C PRO A 44 -14.30 -5.78 -6.57
N PHE A 45 -13.78 -4.65 -6.08
CA PHE A 45 -13.83 -4.28 -4.66
C PHE A 45 -14.49 -2.93 -4.36
N GLY A 46 -15.08 -2.28 -5.33
CA GLY A 46 -15.77 -0.99 -5.19
C GLY A 46 -14.92 0.21 -5.58
N ALA A 47 -15.58 1.18 -6.23
CA ALA A 47 -15.00 2.43 -6.70
C ALA A 47 -14.90 3.48 -5.58
N GLY A 48 -14.17 4.56 -5.86
CA GLY A 48 -14.23 5.79 -5.09
C GLY A 48 -13.33 5.83 -3.86
N ALA A 49 -12.37 4.90 -3.73
CA ALA A 49 -11.45 4.86 -2.61
C ALA A 49 -9.98 4.89 -3.08
N ALA A 50 -9.05 5.07 -2.15
CA ALA A 50 -7.63 4.93 -2.43
C ALA A 50 -7.30 3.54 -2.96
N GLY A 51 -6.70 3.49 -4.14
CA GLY A 51 -6.36 2.26 -4.83
C GLY A 51 -5.05 2.35 -5.58
N ILE A 52 -4.59 1.21 -6.04
CA ILE A 52 -3.40 1.08 -6.88
C ILE A 52 -3.65 0.17 -8.08
N LYS A 53 -3.04 0.51 -9.19
CA LYS A 53 -2.86 -0.37 -10.34
C LYS A 53 -1.47 -0.98 -10.25
N VAL A 54 -1.37 -2.26 -10.59
CA VAL A 54 -0.09 -3.00 -10.58
C VAL A 54 0.20 -3.56 -11.96
N SER A 55 1.48 -3.66 -12.31
CA SER A 55 1.91 -4.22 -13.58
C SER A 55 1.51 -5.70 -13.70
N THR A 56 0.92 -6.03 -14.86
CA THR A 56 0.55 -7.40 -15.22
C THR A 56 1.51 -8.03 -16.21
N GLY A 57 2.55 -7.31 -16.61
CA GLY A 57 3.44 -7.67 -17.71
C GLY A 57 2.96 -7.18 -19.09
N ASN A 58 1.66 -6.95 -19.26
CA ASN A 58 1.05 -6.45 -20.52
C ASN A 58 0.33 -5.10 -20.30
N GLY A 59 0.72 -4.35 -19.30
CA GLY A 59 0.10 -3.09 -18.90
C GLY A 59 -0.24 -3.08 -17.42
N LEU A 60 -1.04 -2.12 -16.99
CA LEU A 60 -1.50 -2.00 -15.61
C LEU A 60 -2.85 -2.69 -15.40
N SER A 61 -3.06 -3.24 -14.22
CA SER A 61 -4.36 -3.79 -13.80
C SER A 61 -5.42 -2.69 -13.61
N ASN A 62 -6.67 -3.10 -13.40
CA ASN A 62 -7.66 -2.24 -12.76
C ASN A 62 -7.14 -1.77 -11.39
N SER A 63 -7.64 -0.64 -10.93
CA SER A 63 -7.25 -0.08 -9.64
C SER A 63 -7.89 -0.86 -8.50
N ILE A 64 -7.04 -1.46 -7.67
CA ILE A 64 -7.42 -2.32 -6.55
C ILE A 64 -7.69 -1.46 -5.33
N ASN A 65 -8.90 -1.52 -4.79
CA ASN A 65 -9.28 -0.82 -3.57
C ASN A 65 -8.47 -1.35 -2.37
N LEU A 66 -7.70 -0.49 -1.71
CA LEU A 66 -6.87 -0.87 -0.57
C LEU A 66 -7.66 -0.95 0.74
N GLN A 67 -8.80 -0.27 0.81
CA GLN A 67 -9.64 -0.24 2.01
C GLN A 67 -10.63 -1.41 2.07
N ALA A 68 -11.14 -1.88 0.93
CA ALA A 68 -12.10 -2.98 0.84
C ALA A 68 -11.55 -4.20 0.09
N GLY A 69 -10.31 -4.15 -0.35
CA GLY A 69 -9.67 -5.16 -1.18
C GLY A 69 -9.29 -6.45 -0.46
N PRO A 70 -8.52 -7.31 -1.14
CA PRO A 70 -8.25 -8.67 -0.67
C PRO A 70 -7.66 -8.77 0.73
N ALA A 71 -6.69 -7.90 1.04
CA ALA A 71 -6.02 -7.90 2.34
C ALA A 71 -7.00 -7.56 3.49
N GLN A 72 -7.85 -6.57 3.29
CA GLN A 72 -8.85 -6.17 4.26
C GLN A 72 -9.95 -7.23 4.46
N ARG A 73 -10.35 -7.91 3.39
CA ARG A 73 -11.30 -9.03 3.48
C ARG A 73 -10.75 -10.18 4.31
N ILE A 74 -9.48 -10.52 4.14
CA ILE A 74 -8.82 -11.53 4.96
C ILE A 74 -8.76 -11.09 6.43
N ARG A 75 -8.41 -9.84 6.70
CA ARG A 75 -8.44 -9.29 8.05
C ARG A 75 -9.83 -9.39 8.67
N THR A 76 -10.87 -8.99 7.97
CA THR A 76 -12.26 -9.05 8.43
C THR A 76 -12.70 -10.49 8.72
N LYS A 77 -12.36 -11.42 7.82
CA LYS A 77 -12.71 -12.84 7.94
C LYS A 77 -12.08 -13.52 9.15
N TYR A 78 -10.85 -13.16 9.48
CA TYR A 78 -10.07 -13.80 10.55
C TYR A 78 -9.93 -12.94 11.81
N GLY A 79 -10.61 -11.80 11.84
CA GLY A 79 -10.56 -10.86 12.96
C GLY A 79 -9.29 -10.01 12.99
N ASN A 80 -9.21 -9.18 14.04
CA ASN A 80 -8.09 -8.24 14.24
C ASN A 80 -6.87 -8.88 14.90
N ALA A 81 -6.90 -10.18 15.17
CA ALA A 81 -5.73 -10.85 15.71
C ALA A 81 -4.59 -10.76 14.69
N PRO A 82 -3.39 -10.35 15.09
CA PRO A 82 -2.24 -10.38 14.23
C PRO A 82 -2.10 -11.77 13.63
N ILE A 83 -1.87 -11.82 12.32
CA ILE A 83 -1.52 -13.07 11.66
C ILE A 83 -0.06 -13.32 12.01
N ASN A 84 0.23 -13.60 13.24
CA ASN A 84 1.52 -13.98 13.82
C ASN A 84 1.62 -13.61 15.29
N GLY A 85 0.56 -13.20 15.96
CA GLY A 85 0.49 -13.07 17.41
C GLY A 85 1.63 -12.27 18.07
N GLY A 86 2.28 -11.35 17.36
CA GLY A 86 3.49 -10.70 17.84
C GLY A 86 4.71 -11.63 17.87
N ASN A 87 4.56 -12.89 17.46
CA ASN A 87 5.64 -13.82 17.36
C ASN A 87 6.44 -13.50 16.10
N GLN A 88 7.66 -13.03 16.27
CA GLN A 88 8.60 -12.70 15.19
C GLN A 88 8.97 -13.91 14.31
N ASN A 89 8.67 -15.10 14.77
CA ASN A 89 8.67 -16.33 14.00
C ASN A 89 7.31 -16.49 13.32
N ALA A 90 6.96 -15.56 12.46
CA ALA A 90 5.94 -15.76 11.46
C ALA A 90 6.33 -16.96 10.61
N ASN A 91 6.21 -18.09 11.22
CA ASN A 91 6.69 -19.31 10.66
C ASN A 91 5.70 -19.66 9.56
N VAL A 92 6.06 -19.32 8.37
CA VAL A 92 5.40 -19.79 7.17
C VAL A 92 5.36 -21.31 7.13
N ASN A 93 6.21 -21.95 7.89
CA ASN A 93 6.35 -23.39 8.03
C ASN A 93 5.41 -24.00 9.10
N GLY A 94 4.31 -23.38 9.41
CA GLY A 94 3.19 -24.13 9.95
C GLY A 94 2.79 -23.86 11.40
N ALA A 95 3.45 -23.04 12.17
CA ALA A 95 3.01 -22.79 13.56
C ALA A 95 2.01 -21.63 13.68
N ALA A 96 2.06 -20.63 12.84
CA ALA A 96 1.03 -19.62 12.75
C ALA A 96 0.24 -19.88 11.48
N ASN A 97 -1.01 -20.26 11.59
CA ASN A 97 -1.88 -20.53 10.46
C ASN A 97 -1.75 -19.45 9.39
N PRO A 98 -1.03 -19.68 8.29
CA PRO A 98 -0.98 -18.71 7.20
C PRO A 98 -2.40 -18.49 6.71
N ARG A 99 -2.76 -17.25 6.45
CA ARG A 99 -4.07 -16.92 5.89
C ARG A 99 -3.96 -16.90 4.39
N TYR A 100 -4.89 -17.58 3.75
CA TYR A 100 -4.90 -17.72 2.31
C TYR A 100 -6.07 -16.97 1.72
N LEU A 101 -5.79 -16.21 0.68
CA LEU A 101 -6.79 -15.63 -0.19
C LEU A 101 -7.26 -16.71 -1.16
N THR A 102 -8.56 -16.96 -1.18
CA THR A 102 -9.22 -17.90 -2.09
C THR A 102 -10.16 -17.16 -3.05
N PRO A 103 -10.65 -17.80 -4.13
CA PRO A 103 -11.65 -17.17 -4.98
C PRO A 103 -12.90 -16.70 -4.23
N GLY A 104 -13.34 -17.43 -3.20
CA GLY A 104 -14.46 -17.04 -2.36
C GLY A 104 -14.25 -15.77 -1.55
N ASP A 105 -13.00 -15.43 -1.23
CA ASP A 105 -12.66 -14.17 -0.57
C ASP A 105 -12.72 -12.97 -1.53
N VAL A 106 -12.57 -13.22 -2.83
CA VAL A 106 -12.70 -12.20 -3.89
C VAL A 106 -14.18 -12.02 -4.24
N ASN A 107 -14.87 -13.11 -4.48
CA ASN A 107 -16.31 -13.13 -4.77
C ASN A 107 -16.90 -14.46 -4.23
N PRO A 108 -17.95 -14.43 -3.38
CA PRO A 108 -18.54 -15.63 -2.80
C PRO A 108 -18.94 -16.69 -3.85
N VAL A 109 -19.47 -16.27 -4.98
CA VAL A 109 -19.87 -17.19 -6.07
C VAL A 109 -18.67 -17.96 -6.62
N LEU A 110 -17.51 -17.33 -6.73
CA LEU A 110 -16.29 -18.01 -7.20
C LEU A 110 -15.79 -19.07 -6.20
N GLY A 111 -16.12 -18.91 -4.93
CA GLY A 111 -15.81 -19.89 -3.88
C GLY A 111 -16.54 -21.21 -4.05
N TRP A 112 -17.69 -21.23 -4.72
CA TRP A 112 -18.44 -22.46 -5.03
C TRP A 112 -17.72 -23.34 -6.06
N PHE A 113 -16.91 -22.74 -6.92
CA PHE A 113 -16.22 -23.44 -8.00
C PHE A 113 -14.77 -23.79 -7.68
N SER A 114 -14.15 -23.09 -6.72
CA SER A 114 -12.75 -23.32 -6.39
C SER A 114 -12.37 -22.84 -5.00
N SER A 115 -11.62 -23.68 -4.29
CA SER A 115 -10.92 -23.34 -3.04
C SER A 115 -9.42 -23.11 -3.23
N LYS A 116 -8.97 -22.91 -4.47
CA LYS A 116 -7.54 -22.72 -4.80
C LYS A 116 -6.94 -21.56 -4.00
N LYS A 117 -5.78 -21.77 -3.41
CA LYS A 117 -5.04 -20.72 -2.69
C LYS A 117 -4.41 -19.75 -3.71
N LEU A 118 -5.02 -18.59 -3.88
CA LEU A 118 -4.58 -17.57 -4.84
C LEU A 118 -3.43 -16.72 -4.28
N GLY A 119 -3.47 -16.43 -3.00
CA GLY A 119 -2.47 -15.64 -2.33
C GLY A 119 -2.31 -16.01 -0.87
N GLN A 120 -1.21 -15.59 -0.29
CA GLN A 120 -0.92 -15.69 1.13
C GLN A 120 -0.90 -14.28 1.70
N VAL A 121 -1.52 -14.09 2.87
CA VAL A 121 -1.69 -12.78 3.51
C VAL A 121 -1.15 -12.85 4.93
N TRP A 122 -0.36 -11.85 5.30
CA TRP A 122 0.04 -11.55 6.68
C TRP A 122 -0.54 -10.21 7.09
N TYR A 123 -0.89 -10.10 8.33
CA TYR A 123 -1.38 -8.86 8.95
C TYR A 123 -0.65 -8.62 10.27
N GLU A 124 -0.17 -7.42 10.46
CA GLU A 124 0.52 -6.99 11.65
C GLU A 124 -0.02 -5.65 12.13
N LYS A 125 -0.24 -5.52 13.44
CA LYS A 125 -0.57 -4.24 14.06
C LYS A 125 0.61 -3.82 14.92
N ARG A 126 1.18 -2.67 14.62
CA ARG A 126 2.33 -2.12 15.33
C ARG A 126 1.93 -1.31 16.56
N ALA A 127 2.88 -1.05 17.48
CA ALA A 127 2.63 -0.32 18.72
C ALA A 127 2.04 1.09 18.52
N ASN A 128 2.36 1.74 17.41
CA ASN A 128 1.80 3.04 17.02
C ASN A 128 0.46 2.94 16.27
N ASN A 129 -0.21 1.79 16.33
CA ASN A 129 -1.45 1.46 15.62
C ASN A 129 -1.35 1.42 14.08
N THR A 130 -0.17 1.47 13.50
CA THR A 130 0.00 1.25 12.06
C THR A 130 -0.36 -0.19 11.71
N GLU A 131 -1.28 -0.35 10.78
CA GLU A 131 -1.68 -1.65 10.24
C GLU A 131 -0.83 -1.96 9.03
N VAL A 132 -0.17 -3.12 9.02
CA VAL A 132 0.70 -3.57 7.94
C VAL A 132 0.17 -4.86 7.36
N PHE A 133 0.05 -4.89 6.05
CA PHE A 133 -0.39 -6.03 5.28
C PHE A 133 0.73 -6.47 4.34
N SER A 134 1.04 -7.75 4.33
CA SER A 134 1.90 -8.34 3.33
C SER A 134 1.11 -9.37 2.54
N VAL A 135 1.17 -9.30 1.22
CA VAL A 135 0.40 -10.17 0.33
C VAL A 135 1.34 -10.76 -0.70
N ARG A 136 1.27 -12.06 -0.87
CA ARG A 136 2.02 -12.78 -1.91
C ARG A 136 1.09 -13.59 -2.79
N GLN A 137 1.22 -13.43 -4.09
CA GLN A 137 0.52 -14.28 -5.05
C GLN A 137 1.10 -15.69 -5.06
N MET A 138 0.25 -16.69 -4.87
CA MET A 138 0.65 -18.11 -4.90
C MET A 138 0.31 -18.77 -6.23
N ALA A 139 -0.85 -18.50 -6.78
CA ALA A 139 -1.32 -19.13 -8.01
C ALA A 139 -1.82 -18.09 -9.01
N ASP A 140 -1.85 -18.46 -10.27
CA ASP A 140 -2.51 -17.64 -11.28
C ASP A 140 -4.00 -17.52 -10.98
N PRO A 141 -4.59 -16.34 -11.21
CA PRO A 141 -6.01 -16.13 -11.08
C PRO A 141 -6.79 -17.12 -11.94
N LEU A 142 -8.00 -17.48 -11.48
CA LEU A 142 -8.91 -18.36 -12.27
C LEU A 142 -9.44 -17.67 -13.52
N LEU A 143 -9.58 -16.35 -13.44
CA LEU A 143 -10.03 -15.52 -14.55
C LEU A 143 -8.82 -14.81 -15.19
N PRO A 144 -8.68 -14.85 -16.51
CA PRO A 144 -7.55 -14.21 -17.21
C PRO A 144 -7.48 -12.69 -16.97
N ILE A 145 -8.62 -12.06 -16.68
CA ILE A 145 -8.74 -10.61 -16.42
C ILE A 145 -8.36 -10.22 -14.99
N ALA A 146 -8.22 -11.18 -14.07
CA ALA A 146 -7.86 -10.87 -12.70
C ALA A 146 -6.37 -10.50 -12.58
N PRO A 147 -6.02 -9.50 -11.78
CA PRO A 147 -4.66 -8.99 -11.73
C PRO A 147 -3.68 -10.02 -11.16
N LYS A 148 -2.49 -10.06 -11.74
CA LYS A 148 -1.34 -10.76 -11.18
C LYS A 148 -0.60 -9.79 -10.29
N PHE A 149 -0.87 -9.79 -8.99
CA PHE A 149 -0.40 -8.77 -8.06
C PHE A 149 1.00 -9.03 -7.47
N GLY A 150 1.65 -10.13 -7.77
CA GLY A 150 3.03 -10.43 -7.31
C GLY A 150 3.17 -10.50 -5.78
N GLY A 151 4.19 -9.82 -5.25
CA GLY A 151 4.44 -9.60 -3.84
C GLY A 151 4.23 -8.14 -3.47
N MET A 152 3.61 -7.87 -2.32
CA MET A 152 3.34 -6.51 -1.87
C MET A 152 3.36 -6.43 -0.35
N THR A 153 3.97 -5.39 0.19
CA THR A 153 3.76 -4.96 1.58
C THR A 153 3.27 -3.53 1.58
N PHE A 154 2.20 -3.27 2.33
CA PHE A 154 1.71 -1.92 2.50
C PHE A 154 1.19 -1.69 3.92
N ALA A 155 1.23 -0.44 4.34
CA ALA A 155 0.75 0.01 5.63
C ALA A 155 -0.37 1.04 5.46
N LYS A 156 -1.30 1.04 6.42
CA LYS A 156 -2.30 2.09 6.59
C LYS A 156 -1.84 3.05 7.67
N VAL A 157 -1.83 4.34 7.36
CA VAL A 157 -1.53 5.39 8.35
C VAL A 157 -2.62 5.40 9.42
N PRO A 158 -2.26 5.41 10.73
CA PRO A 158 -3.23 5.30 11.82
C PRO A 158 -3.92 6.63 12.10
N THR A 159 -4.78 7.07 11.20
CA THR A 159 -5.63 8.25 11.36
C THR A 159 -7.06 7.95 10.96
N ALA A 160 -8.02 8.57 11.64
CA ALA A 160 -9.43 8.51 11.29
C ALA A 160 -9.84 9.61 10.29
N ALA A 161 -8.97 10.59 10.06
CA ALA A 161 -9.29 11.76 9.23
C ALA A 161 -9.31 11.46 7.73
N THR A 162 -8.60 10.43 7.30
CA THR A 162 -8.45 10.06 5.89
C THR A 162 -7.85 8.67 5.75
N ASN A 163 -8.02 8.03 4.59
CA ASN A 163 -7.36 6.76 4.28
C ASN A 163 -6.09 7.02 3.48
N VAL A 164 -4.96 6.72 4.08
CA VAL A 164 -3.64 6.87 3.47
C VAL A 164 -2.87 5.58 3.60
N PHE A 165 -2.30 5.15 2.49
CA PHE A 165 -1.52 3.91 2.38
C PHE A 165 -0.17 4.20 1.74
N PHE A 166 0.82 3.41 2.12
CA PHE A 166 2.15 3.44 1.53
C PHE A 166 2.75 2.03 1.56
N GLY A 167 3.63 1.72 0.64
CA GLY A 167 4.18 0.38 0.59
C GLY A 167 5.14 0.13 -0.55
N GLU A 168 5.44 -1.14 -0.74
CA GLU A 168 6.32 -1.65 -1.78
C GLU A 168 5.67 -2.81 -2.52
N TRP A 169 6.05 -2.97 -3.76
CA TRP A 169 5.59 -4.03 -4.64
C TRP A 169 6.75 -4.60 -5.45
N ALA A 170 6.68 -5.89 -5.74
CA ALA A 170 7.58 -6.57 -6.65
C ALA A 170 6.80 -7.59 -7.50
N PRO A 171 7.26 -7.89 -8.72
CA PRO A 171 6.63 -8.91 -9.55
C PRO A 171 6.71 -10.28 -8.89
N ARG A 172 5.83 -11.19 -9.31
CA ARG A 172 5.80 -12.55 -8.78
C ARG A 172 7.09 -13.29 -9.11
N LYS A 173 7.65 -13.99 -8.11
CA LYS A 173 8.79 -14.88 -8.27
C LYS A 173 8.32 -16.32 -8.48
N GLY A 174 8.73 -16.93 -9.58
CA GLY A 174 8.53 -18.36 -9.83
C GLY A 174 7.07 -18.81 -9.85
N ASN A 175 6.85 -20.11 -9.72
CA ASN A 175 5.52 -20.70 -9.58
C ASN A 175 5.14 -20.92 -8.11
N SER A 176 3.85 -21.16 -7.85
CA SER A 176 3.29 -21.29 -6.50
C SER A 176 3.92 -22.40 -5.65
N ASN A 177 4.34 -23.49 -6.26
CA ASN A 177 4.87 -24.64 -5.51
C ASN A 177 6.27 -24.37 -4.93
N GLN A 178 7.06 -23.54 -5.61
CA GLN A 178 8.44 -23.21 -5.17
C GLN A 178 8.47 -22.23 -4.00
N ILE A 179 7.40 -21.48 -3.74
CA ILE A 179 7.37 -20.43 -2.73
C ILE A 179 6.37 -20.69 -1.59
N ALA A 180 5.66 -21.82 -1.61
CA ALA A 180 4.56 -22.08 -0.67
C ALA A 180 4.96 -21.99 0.81
N ASN A 181 6.20 -22.35 1.13
CA ASN A 181 6.74 -22.38 2.51
C ASN A 181 7.72 -21.25 2.81
N SER A 182 7.61 -20.12 2.13
CA SER A 182 8.54 -18.99 2.26
C SER A 182 7.79 -17.70 2.64
N THR A 183 8.45 -16.74 3.26
CA THR A 183 7.99 -15.35 3.43
C THR A 183 8.53 -14.41 2.35
N ASP A 184 9.25 -14.94 1.36
CA ASP A 184 9.86 -14.16 0.30
C ASP A 184 8.80 -13.52 -0.60
N LEU A 185 8.70 -12.21 -0.56
CA LEU A 185 7.83 -11.37 -1.38
C LEU A 185 8.51 -10.90 -2.67
N ASN A 186 9.70 -11.42 -2.97
CA ASN A 186 10.52 -11.02 -4.11
C ASN A 186 11.01 -9.56 -4.07
N MET A 187 11.17 -8.98 -2.87
CA MET A 187 11.54 -7.56 -2.73
C MET A 187 12.98 -7.21 -3.13
N ASN A 188 13.76 -8.19 -3.60
CA ASN A 188 15.08 -7.97 -4.22
C ASN A 188 15.02 -7.89 -5.75
N ASP A 189 13.82 -7.95 -6.35
CA ASP A 189 13.64 -7.82 -7.80
C ASP A 189 14.01 -6.42 -8.30
N GLY A 190 14.63 -6.35 -9.47
CA GLY A 190 15.01 -5.08 -10.10
C GLY A 190 13.82 -4.17 -10.46
N ASN A 191 12.61 -4.72 -10.55
CA ASN A 191 11.37 -4.00 -10.77
C ASN A 191 10.63 -3.64 -9.46
N ARG A 192 11.25 -3.88 -8.29
CA ARG A 192 10.67 -3.44 -7.03
C ARG A 192 10.37 -1.93 -7.09
N THR A 193 9.19 -1.56 -6.64
CA THR A 193 8.69 -0.19 -6.68
C THR A 193 8.07 0.16 -5.34
N VAL A 194 8.42 1.32 -4.80
CA VAL A 194 7.79 1.91 -3.62
C VAL A 194 6.73 2.92 -4.05
N TRP A 195 5.67 3.05 -3.26
CA TRP A 195 4.52 3.86 -3.62
C TRP A 195 3.76 4.37 -2.39
N PHE A 196 2.94 5.39 -2.60
CA PHE A 196 1.96 5.87 -1.64
C PHE A 196 0.70 6.34 -2.35
N VAL A 197 -0.43 6.31 -1.64
CA VAL A 197 -1.72 6.81 -2.11
C VAL A 197 -2.58 7.21 -0.93
N GLY A 198 -3.38 8.25 -1.09
CA GLY A 198 -4.30 8.69 -0.05
C GLY A 198 -5.50 9.44 -0.61
N GLU A 199 -6.53 9.48 0.22
CA GLU A 199 -7.77 10.23 0.01
C GLU A 199 -7.65 11.61 0.62
N ASN A 200 -8.42 12.57 0.08
CA ASN A 200 -8.50 13.95 0.59
C ASN A 200 -7.11 14.61 0.73
N PRO A 201 -6.37 14.78 -0.37
CA PRO A 201 -5.08 15.46 -0.33
C PRO A 201 -5.25 16.88 0.23
N THR A 202 -4.35 17.28 1.13
CA THR A 202 -4.35 18.63 1.69
C THR A 202 -3.65 19.57 0.72
N GLY A 203 -4.37 20.55 0.18
CA GLY A 203 -3.81 21.69 -0.55
C GLY A 203 -3.87 22.98 0.28
N ASN A 204 -3.33 24.07 -0.26
CA ASN A 204 -3.37 25.42 0.35
C ASN A 204 -2.96 25.42 1.83
N LEU A 205 -1.81 24.81 2.12
CA LEU A 205 -1.27 24.70 3.48
C LEU A 205 -1.02 26.05 4.16
N GLU A 206 -0.83 27.13 3.38
CA GLU A 206 -0.70 28.52 3.88
C GLU A 206 -1.97 28.97 4.65
N ASN A 207 -3.14 28.41 4.32
CA ASN A 207 -4.41 28.75 4.95
C ASN A 207 -4.70 27.88 6.19
N LEU A 208 -3.80 26.97 6.55
CA LEU A 208 -3.96 26.18 7.76
C LEU A 208 -3.81 27.07 9.01
N LYS A 209 -4.67 26.81 10.00
CA LYS A 209 -4.58 27.49 11.31
C LYS A 209 -3.40 27.03 12.16
N ILE A 210 -2.58 26.11 11.61
CA ILE A 210 -1.39 25.55 12.26
C ILE A 210 -0.14 25.98 11.50
N SER A 211 0.89 26.40 12.22
CA SER A 211 2.19 26.76 11.62
C SER A 211 3.11 25.55 11.46
N GLU A 212 2.88 24.48 12.21
CA GLU A 212 3.72 23.31 12.21
C GLU A 212 2.93 22.04 12.63
N ALA A 213 3.46 20.89 12.26
CA ALA A 213 2.96 19.58 12.71
C ALA A 213 4.11 18.58 12.87
N THR A 214 4.01 17.71 13.86
CA THR A 214 4.92 16.58 14.03
C THR A 214 4.19 15.29 13.73
N TYR A 215 4.83 14.42 12.95
CA TYR A 215 4.29 13.13 12.52
C TYR A 215 5.09 12.00 13.13
N ASN A 216 4.40 10.96 13.63
CA ASN A 216 5.00 9.67 13.91
C ASN A 216 5.04 8.87 12.62
N VAL A 217 6.23 8.63 12.08
CA VAL A 217 6.43 8.07 10.74
C VAL A 217 6.98 6.66 10.81
N VAL A 218 6.42 5.79 9.97
CA VAL A 218 6.90 4.43 9.70
C VAL A 218 7.36 4.36 8.25
N GLY A 219 8.47 3.66 7.99
CA GLY A 219 8.97 3.40 6.65
C GLY A 219 9.13 1.91 6.38
N ILE A 220 8.90 1.52 5.12
CA ILE A 220 8.98 0.15 4.61
C ILE A 220 10.06 0.08 3.54
N ASN A 221 10.97 -0.87 3.70
CA ASN A 221 11.96 -1.24 2.69
C ASN A 221 12.31 -2.71 2.85
N LYS A 222 11.96 -3.53 1.87
CA LYS A 222 12.18 -4.98 1.85
C LYS A 222 11.66 -5.68 3.11
N HIS A 223 10.47 -5.29 3.54
CA HIS A 223 9.89 -5.87 4.74
C HIS A 223 9.68 -7.38 4.59
N THR A 224 10.09 -8.10 5.62
CA THR A 224 9.82 -9.53 5.77
C THR A 224 8.67 -9.72 6.76
N PRO A 225 7.56 -10.36 6.38
CA PRO A 225 6.44 -10.61 7.29
C PRO A 225 6.88 -11.17 8.63
N GLY A 226 6.44 -10.55 9.73
CA GLY A 226 6.79 -10.94 11.10
C GLY A 226 8.11 -10.38 11.63
N LYS A 227 8.90 -9.68 10.85
CA LYS A 227 10.13 -9.02 11.31
C LYS A 227 9.85 -7.60 11.79
N ASN A 228 10.68 -7.13 12.71
CA ASN A 228 10.67 -5.73 13.14
C ASN A 228 11.74 -4.94 12.38
N ASP A 229 11.57 -4.87 11.06
CA ASP A 229 12.52 -4.29 10.10
C ASP A 229 12.01 -2.98 9.47
N PHE A 230 11.19 -2.24 10.20
CA PHE A 230 10.67 -0.93 9.79
C PHE A 230 11.63 0.20 10.17
N TYR A 231 11.61 1.27 9.37
CA TYR A 231 12.10 2.56 9.80
C TYR A 231 11.05 3.20 10.71
N THR A 232 11.48 3.84 11.79
CA THR A 232 10.60 4.56 12.70
C THR A 232 11.26 5.86 13.15
N GLY A 233 10.44 6.87 13.41
CA GLY A 233 10.92 8.15 13.91
C GLY A 233 9.86 9.24 13.87
N GLN A 234 10.31 10.47 14.05
CA GLN A 234 9.45 11.64 13.99
C GLN A 234 9.95 12.62 12.93
N VAL A 235 9.00 13.20 12.22
CA VAL A 235 9.25 14.20 11.19
C VAL A 235 8.37 15.41 11.51
N LYS A 236 8.98 16.57 11.52
CA LYS A 236 8.33 17.87 11.71
C LYS A 236 8.16 18.53 10.35
N ALA A 237 6.99 19.10 10.10
CA ALA A 237 6.70 19.96 8.97
C ALA A 237 6.38 21.38 9.48
N GLU A 238 7.04 22.38 8.95
CA GLU A 238 6.77 23.80 9.22
C GLU A 238 6.05 24.40 8.00
N PHE A 239 4.78 24.75 8.16
CA PHE A 239 3.91 25.24 7.07
C PHE A 239 3.95 26.76 6.89
N GLY A 240 4.53 27.49 7.82
CA GLY A 240 4.67 28.94 7.70
C GLY A 240 5.59 29.35 6.54
N SER A 241 6.13 30.56 6.61
CA SER A 241 6.99 31.13 5.56
C SER A 241 8.19 30.27 5.15
N LYS A 242 8.58 29.29 5.97
CA LYS A 242 9.72 28.40 5.68
C LYS A 242 9.41 27.28 4.73
N GLY A 243 8.21 26.66 4.81
CA GLY A 243 7.83 25.54 3.99
C GLY A 243 8.87 24.41 3.98
N VAL A 244 9.28 23.90 5.14
CA VAL A 244 10.38 22.93 5.27
C VAL A 244 10.03 21.78 6.18
N MET A 245 10.69 20.65 5.97
CA MET A 245 10.65 19.49 6.85
C MET A 245 11.94 19.30 7.59
N SER A 246 11.88 18.64 8.75
CA SER A 246 13.05 18.26 9.54
C SER A 246 12.80 16.95 10.28
N GLY A 247 13.87 16.32 10.73
CA GLY A 247 13.82 15.04 11.44
C GLY A 247 14.20 13.84 10.59
N SER A 248 14.07 12.67 11.16
CA SER A 248 14.47 11.43 10.49
C SER A 248 13.70 10.21 10.97
N ILE A 249 13.70 9.17 10.13
CA ILE A 249 13.31 7.81 10.50
C ILE A 249 14.51 6.88 10.38
N ASN A 250 14.60 5.89 11.25
CA ASN A 250 15.78 5.05 11.35
C ASN A 250 15.39 3.57 11.45
N ARG A 251 16.24 2.72 10.88
CA ARG A 251 16.24 1.27 11.03
C ARG A 251 17.65 0.81 11.41
N GLY A 252 17.89 0.61 12.70
CA GLY A 252 19.26 0.42 13.22
C GLY A 252 20.11 1.66 12.90
N ASN A 253 21.24 1.43 12.22
CA ASN A 253 22.16 2.50 11.81
C ASN A 253 21.75 3.17 10.48
N ASP A 254 20.78 2.65 9.79
CA ASP A 254 20.31 3.21 8.52
C ASP A 254 19.32 4.33 8.79
N LYS A 255 19.64 5.53 8.29
CA LYS A 255 18.92 6.78 8.53
C LYS A 255 18.38 7.37 7.23
N LEU A 256 17.09 7.71 7.23
CA LEU A 256 16.48 8.56 6.21
C LEU A 256 16.16 9.93 6.82
N SER A 257 16.87 10.99 6.38
CA SER A 257 16.68 12.37 6.85
C SER A 257 15.71 13.11 5.96
N PHE A 258 14.87 13.95 6.57
CA PHE A 258 13.94 14.86 5.90
C PHE A 258 14.44 16.32 5.91
N ASP A 259 15.61 16.61 6.48
CA ASP A 259 16.10 17.96 6.75
C ASP A 259 16.30 18.84 5.50
N HIS A 260 16.27 18.27 4.31
CA HIS A 260 16.40 19.00 3.05
C HIS A 260 15.11 19.02 2.22
N ALA A 261 14.02 18.45 2.73
CA ALA A 261 12.76 18.44 2.02
C ALA A 261 12.04 19.79 2.15
N LYS A 262 11.63 20.35 1.00
CA LYS A 262 10.85 21.57 0.91
C LYS A 262 9.38 21.26 0.70
N ILE A 263 8.51 22.06 1.28
CA ILE A 263 7.05 21.93 1.17
C ILE A 263 6.56 22.93 0.12
N ASN A 264 5.83 22.44 -0.87
CA ASN A 264 4.99 23.27 -1.72
C ASN A 264 3.67 23.50 -1.00
N LEU A 265 3.50 24.71 -0.44
CA LEU A 265 2.34 25.05 0.40
C LEU A 265 1.02 25.05 -0.38
N GLN A 266 1.04 25.39 -1.67
CA GLN A 266 -0.16 25.42 -2.50
C GLN A 266 -0.66 24.01 -2.82
N GLU A 267 0.26 23.13 -3.22
CA GLU A 267 -0.09 21.76 -3.63
C GLU A 267 -0.18 20.77 -2.47
N GLY A 268 0.32 21.13 -1.29
CA GLY A 268 0.42 20.22 -0.16
C GLY A 268 1.36 19.06 -0.40
N THR A 269 2.39 19.27 -1.22
CA THR A 269 3.44 18.29 -1.51
C THR A 269 4.74 18.66 -0.80
N PHE A 270 5.61 17.68 -0.63
CA PHE A 270 6.97 17.93 -0.17
C PHE A 270 7.97 17.12 -0.99
N SER A 271 9.14 17.69 -1.23
CA SER A 271 10.19 17.03 -2.00
C SER A 271 11.58 17.48 -1.61
N SER A 272 12.54 16.58 -1.80
CA SER A 272 13.95 16.89 -1.87
C SER A 272 14.57 16.20 -3.06
N LYS A 273 15.58 16.79 -3.66
CA LYS A 273 16.37 16.18 -4.73
C LYS A 273 17.84 16.44 -4.48
N ASN A 274 18.60 15.37 -4.45
CA ASN A 274 20.05 15.43 -4.54
C ASN A 274 20.44 14.82 -5.89
N SER A 275 20.70 15.68 -6.87
CA SER A 275 21.02 15.26 -8.23
C SER A 275 22.37 14.53 -8.34
N ALA A 276 23.27 14.75 -7.39
CA ALA A 276 24.61 14.16 -7.42
C ALA A 276 24.57 12.63 -7.20
N ASN A 277 23.70 12.16 -6.31
CA ASN A 277 23.58 10.74 -5.94
C ASN A 277 22.21 10.13 -6.25
N LYS A 278 21.35 10.82 -7.03
CA LYS A 278 19.99 10.40 -7.39
C LYS A 278 19.10 10.08 -6.18
N GLU A 279 19.39 10.64 -5.03
CA GLU A 279 18.55 10.55 -3.86
C GLU A 279 17.46 11.62 -3.90
N GLY A 280 16.30 11.27 -3.39
CA GLY A 280 15.20 12.22 -3.32
C GLY A 280 14.07 11.72 -2.46
N ILE A 281 13.30 12.66 -1.94
CA ILE A 281 12.06 12.40 -1.23
C ILE A 281 10.93 13.02 -2.04
N GLU A 282 9.84 12.31 -2.21
CA GLU A 282 8.60 12.83 -2.75
C GLU A 282 7.44 12.38 -1.87
N GLY A 283 6.50 13.29 -1.57
CA GLY A 283 5.35 12.96 -0.76
C GLY A 283 4.29 14.04 -0.74
N LYS A 284 3.22 13.76 0.01
CA LYS A 284 2.03 14.62 0.09
C LYS A 284 1.40 14.56 1.48
N PHE A 285 0.72 15.66 1.84
CA PHE A 285 -0.12 15.73 3.04
C PHE A 285 -1.57 15.40 2.70
N TYR A 286 -2.30 14.86 3.70
CA TYR A 286 -3.66 14.37 3.55
C TYR A 286 -4.52 14.71 4.75
N GLY A 287 -5.82 14.83 4.47
CA GLY A 287 -6.86 15.08 5.47
C GLY A 287 -6.88 16.51 6.00
N ALA A 288 -7.88 16.82 6.80
CA ALA A 288 -8.04 18.12 7.40
C ALA A 288 -6.82 18.50 8.27
N ASN A 289 -6.33 19.71 8.09
CA ASN A 289 -5.15 20.24 8.81
C ASN A 289 -3.90 19.34 8.66
N ALA A 290 -3.69 18.74 7.48
CA ALA A 290 -2.57 17.85 7.22
C ALA A 290 -2.46 16.74 8.28
N ALA A 291 -3.57 16.02 8.51
CA ALA A 291 -3.67 14.98 9.53
C ALA A 291 -2.74 13.79 9.30
N ALA A 292 -2.35 13.56 8.06
CA ALA A 292 -1.43 12.51 7.66
C ALA A 292 -0.44 12.99 6.60
N MET A 293 0.67 12.28 6.49
CA MET A 293 1.60 12.39 5.38
C MET A 293 1.97 11.02 4.84
N ALA A 294 2.28 10.93 3.55
CA ALA A 294 2.89 9.74 2.95
C ALA A 294 3.77 10.13 1.77
N GLY A 295 4.72 9.24 1.45
CA GLY A 295 5.67 9.48 0.39
C GLY A 295 6.61 8.29 0.17
N TYR A 296 7.60 8.52 -0.65
CA TYR A 296 8.72 7.62 -0.82
C TYR A 296 10.05 8.37 -0.91
N ALA A 297 11.13 7.67 -0.62
CA ALA A 297 12.49 8.13 -0.83
C ALA A 297 13.18 7.19 -1.83
N THR A 298 13.81 7.80 -2.86
CA THR A 298 14.76 7.10 -3.73
C THR A 298 16.15 7.22 -3.14
N ARG A 299 16.93 6.14 -3.19
CA ARG A 299 18.28 6.10 -2.65
C ARG A 299 19.27 5.68 -3.75
N GLY A 300 20.37 6.39 -3.85
CA GLY A 300 21.33 6.32 -4.96
C GLY A 300 21.90 4.95 -5.31
N ASN A 301 21.76 3.98 -4.41
CA ASN A 301 22.25 2.61 -4.60
C ASN A 301 21.32 1.71 -5.44
N GLY A 302 20.26 2.28 -6.02
CA GLY A 302 19.28 1.60 -6.85
C GLY A 302 17.96 1.31 -6.14
N LYS A 303 16.97 0.84 -6.90
CA LYS A 303 15.59 0.62 -6.41
C LYS A 303 15.49 -0.28 -5.17
N GLY A 304 16.51 -1.10 -4.93
CA GLY A 304 16.57 -1.97 -3.74
C GLY A 304 16.59 -1.22 -2.42
N ASP A 305 17.04 0.02 -2.40
CA ASP A 305 17.19 0.81 -1.17
C ASP A 305 16.10 1.86 -0.97
N ASP A 306 15.19 2.00 -1.95
CA ASP A 306 14.06 2.92 -1.87
C ASP A 306 13.16 2.58 -0.67
N VAL A 307 12.62 3.62 -0.01
CA VAL A 307 11.78 3.50 1.19
C VAL A 307 10.42 4.14 0.94
N ALA A 308 9.33 3.40 1.11
CA ALA A 308 8.01 3.99 1.25
C ALA A 308 7.77 4.40 2.70
N PHE A 309 7.11 5.52 2.95
CA PHE A 309 6.83 5.95 4.32
C PHE A 309 5.49 6.65 4.46
N GLY A 310 4.97 6.65 5.68
CA GLY A 310 3.78 7.41 6.04
C GLY A 310 3.67 7.60 7.55
N GLY A 311 2.91 8.61 7.95
CA GLY A 311 2.76 8.95 9.35
C GLY A 311 1.51 9.75 9.64
N ALA A 312 0.97 9.57 10.84
CA ALA A 312 -0.10 10.37 11.39
C ALA A 312 0.47 11.54 12.23
N LYS A 313 -0.22 12.67 12.18
CA LYS A 313 0.06 13.80 13.06
C LYS A 313 -0.11 13.37 14.53
N LYS A 314 0.84 13.81 15.36
CA LYS A 314 0.86 13.57 16.80
C LYS A 314 -0.18 14.39 17.54
#